data_4647665d28ab4eeb357060c7622cb8c8
#
_entry.id   4647665d28ab4eeb357060c7622cb8c8
#
_cell.length_a   1.000
_cell.length_b   1.000
_cell.length_c   1.000
_cell.angle_alpha   90.00
_cell.angle_beta   90.00
_cell.angle_gamma   90.00
#
_symmetry.space_group_name_H-M   'P 1'
#
loop_
_entity.id
_entity.type
_entity.pdbx_description
1 polymer ?
#
loop_
_entity_poly.entity_id
_entity_poly.type
_entity_poly.pdbx_seq_one_letter_code
_entity_poly.pdbx_strand_id
1 'polypeptide(L)'
;MLSHETIKSISEIFCGDFGQFYTYKSGPRLVDFFNQNFGFNDIYGQGFPSRWKYVYDSFIDIYNAQQISKFFNIILSKRYIIQDWKCSEPEAAKRSEEILNEFNKIINADAYIIIKNGEEYNFIEQNLDLEFIGSGGFANVYLQKSTGLILKKLKDEYLSDDGIRSRFKREYNITKSLSDLQSVIKVYDYYEDNCSYTMEKAEQNR
;
A
#
# COMPACT_ATOMS: atom_id res chain seq x y z
N MET A 1 -1.71 6.08 12.09
CA MET A 1 -0.63 6.81 11.39
C MET A 1 0.71 6.26 11.82
N LEU A 2 1.67 6.12 10.92
CA LEU A 2 3.02 5.69 11.28
C LEU A 2 3.69 6.70 12.23
N SER A 3 4.50 6.19 13.15
CA SER A 3 5.27 7.02 14.09
C SER A 3 6.39 7.80 13.40
N HIS A 4 6.87 8.85 14.06
CA HIS A 4 8.01 9.63 13.58
C HIS A 4 9.24 8.76 13.32
N GLU A 5 9.54 7.86 14.24
CA GLU A 5 10.70 6.96 14.17
C GLU A 5 10.60 6.01 12.98
N THR A 6 9.40 5.46 12.73
CA THR A 6 9.14 4.59 11.59
C THR A 6 9.32 5.32 10.27
N ILE A 7 8.73 6.52 10.11
CA ILE A 7 8.86 7.30 8.88
C ILE A 7 10.31 7.71 8.65
N LYS A 8 11.03 8.11 9.72
CA LYS A 8 12.45 8.43 9.65
C LYS A 8 13.29 7.25 9.17
N SER A 9 13.09 6.07 9.77
CA SER A 9 13.82 4.86 9.38
C SER A 9 13.56 4.46 7.92
N ILE A 10 12.31 4.52 7.46
CA ILE A 10 11.97 4.29 6.05
C ILE A 10 12.70 5.30 5.15
N SER A 11 12.74 6.57 5.56
CA SER A 11 13.38 7.64 4.79
C SER A 11 14.89 7.45 4.67
N GLU A 12 15.56 7.10 5.76
CA GLU A 12 17.00 6.82 5.79
C GLU A 12 17.36 5.59 4.95
N ILE A 13 16.57 4.52 5.03
CA ILE A 13 16.72 3.33 4.19
C ILE A 13 16.59 3.70 2.72
N PHE A 14 15.52 4.43 2.34
CA PHE A 14 15.27 4.80 0.95
C PHE A 14 16.34 5.76 0.39
N CYS A 15 16.87 6.66 1.21
CA CYS A 15 18.00 7.53 0.83
C CYS A 15 19.28 6.76 0.52
N GLY A 16 19.38 5.51 0.95
CA GLY A 16 20.61 4.70 0.84
C GLY A 16 21.64 5.04 1.92
N ASP A 17 21.19 5.54 3.07
CA ASP A 17 22.09 5.87 4.19
C ASP A 17 22.67 4.62 4.86
N PHE A 18 21.96 3.51 4.78
CA PHE A 18 22.40 2.19 5.27
C PHE A 18 23.02 1.27 4.21
N GLY A 19 23.20 1.73 2.96
CA GLY A 19 24.01 1.11 1.92
C GLY A 19 23.70 -0.35 1.50
N GLN A 20 22.92 -1.08 2.26
CA GLN A 20 22.61 -2.50 2.01
C GLN A 20 21.25 -2.70 1.32
N PHE A 21 20.31 -1.76 1.49
CA PHE A 21 18.94 -1.88 0.93
C PHE A 21 18.78 -1.11 -0.37
N TYR A 22 19.26 0.12 -0.41
CA TYR A 22 19.26 0.98 -1.61
C TYR A 22 20.62 1.64 -1.81
N THR A 23 20.92 1.99 -3.07
CA THR A 23 22.10 2.80 -3.37
C THR A 23 21.89 4.24 -2.90
N TYR A 24 22.99 4.94 -2.64
CA TYR A 24 22.96 6.37 -2.26
C TYR A 24 22.18 7.20 -3.28
N LYS A 25 21.25 8.00 -2.80
CA LYS A 25 20.47 8.94 -3.61
C LYS A 25 20.84 10.38 -3.28
N SER A 26 21.35 11.11 -4.28
CA SER A 26 21.60 12.56 -4.14
C SER A 26 20.29 13.33 -4.01
N GLY A 27 20.35 14.58 -3.50
CA GLY A 27 19.18 15.46 -3.41
C GLY A 27 18.44 15.63 -4.74
N PRO A 28 19.12 15.96 -5.86
CA PRO A 28 18.45 16.01 -7.18
C PRO A 28 17.73 14.71 -7.54
N ARG A 29 18.35 13.55 -7.29
CA ARG A 29 17.74 12.25 -7.60
C ARG A 29 16.47 11.98 -6.77
N LEU A 30 16.44 12.45 -5.51
CA LEU A 30 15.25 12.35 -4.66
C LEU A 30 14.13 13.27 -5.15
N VAL A 31 14.47 14.51 -5.51
CA VAL A 31 13.51 15.46 -6.09
C VAL A 31 12.91 14.92 -7.38
N ASP A 32 13.74 14.41 -8.29
CA ASP A 32 13.27 13.79 -9.54
C ASP A 32 12.34 12.61 -9.26
N PHE A 33 12.65 11.78 -8.26
CA PHE A 33 11.81 10.64 -7.89
C PHE A 33 10.40 11.08 -7.48
N PHE A 34 10.27 12.04 -6.56
CA PHE A 34 8.97 12.50 -6.07
C PHE A 34 8.20 13.29 -7.14
N ASN A 35 8.88 14.14 -7.90
CA ASN A 35 8.25 14.88 -9.01
C ASN A 35 7.66 13.94 -10.05
N GLN A 36 8.42 12.94 -10.51
CA GLN A 36 7.99 12.02 -11.57
C GLN A 36 6.88 11.06 -11.12
N ASN A 37 6.93 10.59 -9.88
CA ASN A 37 6.03 9.54 -9.43
C ASN A 37 4.79 10.07 -8.67
N PHE A 38 4.91 11.25 -8.03
CA PHE A 38 3.85 11.79 -7.16
C PHE A 38 3.36 13.17 -7.58
N GLY A 39 3.91 13.72 -8.65
CA GLY A 39 3.46 15.02 -9.18
C GLY A 39 3.91 16.23 -8.36
N PHE A 40 4.98 16.07 -7.56
CA PHE A 40 5.60 17.20 -6.88
C PHE A 40 6.25 18.15 -7.89
N ASN A 41 6.44 19.39 -7.51
CA ASN A 41 7.12 20.41 -8.33
C ASN A 41 8.31 21.01 -7.58
N ASP A 42 9.02 20.16 -6.84
CA ASP A 42 10.14 20.58 -6.02
C ASP A 42 11.38 20.86 -6.86
N ILE A 43 12.23 21.75 -6.35
CA ILE A 43 13.49 22.13 -6.98
C ILE A 43 14.62 21.93 -5.96
N TYR A 44 15.67 21.22 -6.38
CA TYR A 44 16.87 21.12 -5.60
C TYR A 44 17.71 22.41 -5.70
N GLY A 45 18.08 22.99 -4.55
CA GLY A 45 18.83 24.25 -4.54
C GLY A 45 19.27 24.68 -3.15
N GLN A 46 19.59 25.95 -3.01
CA GLN A 46 19.98 26.53 -1.72
C GLN A 46 18.83 26.39 -0.71
N GLY A 47 19.15 25.93 0.50
CA GLY A 47 18.15 25.69 1.54
C GLY A 47 17.49 24.30 1.48
N PHE A 48 17.90 23.43 0.55
CA PHE A 48 17.42 22.06 0.52
C PHE A 48 17.75 21.35 1.85
N PRO A 49 16.77 20.66 2.49
CA PRO A 49 16.99 20.00 3.78
C PRO A 49 17.95 18.80 3.63
N SER A 50 18.29 18.16 4.74
CA SER A 50 18.96 16.87 4.66
C SER A 50 18.14 15.87 3.85
N ARG A 51 18.80 14.94 3.14
CA ARG A 51 18.15 13.98 2.23
C ARG A 51 17.02 13.19 2.91
N TRP A 52 17.30 12.61 4.07
CA TRP A 52 16.30 11.87 4.83
C TRP A 52 15.13 12.75 5.27
N LYS A 53 15.39 14.03 5.63
CA LYS A 53 14.34 14.96 6.03
C LYS A 53 13.43 15.32 4.85
N TYR A 54 13.99 15.51 3.65
CA TYR A 54 13.22 15.71 2.44
C TYR A 54 12.31 14.51 2.15
N VAL A 55 12.88 13.28 2.20
CA VAL A 55 12.09 12.06 2.01
C VAL A 55 11.03 11.91 3.09
N TYR A 56 11.36 12.23 4.34
CA TYR A 56 10.42 12.19 5.48
C TYR A 56 9.20 13.11 5.24
N ASP A 57 9.44 14.36 4.84
CA ASP A 57 8.37 15.33 4.58
C ASP A 57 7.53 14.88 3.38
N SER A 58 8.18 14.48 2.28
CA SER A 58 7.51 13.94 1.10
C SER A 58 6.70 12.67 1.42
N PHE A 59 7.19 11.81 2.32
CA PHE A 59 6.46 10.62 2.74
C PHE A 59 5.19 10.97 3.52
N ILE A 60 5.22 11.99 4.37
CA ILE A 60 4.02 12.49 5.06
C ILE A 60 2.99 13.00 4.05
N ASP A 61 3.43 13.75 3.03
CA ASP A 61 2.53 14.29 2.01
C ASP A 61 1.84 13.18 1.21
N ILE A 62 2.60 12.16 0.77
CA ILE A 62 2.02 11.00 0.06
C ILE A 62 1.16 10.12 0.98
N TYR A 63 1.47 10.07 2.28
CA TYR A 63 0.65 9.39 3.27
C TYR A 63 -0.71 10.09 3.41
N ASN A 64 -0.71 11.41 3.57
CA ASN A 64 -1.93 12.22 3.66
C ASN A 64 -2.75 12.16 2.36
N ALA A 65 -2.09 12.02 1.22
CA ALA A 65 -2.71 11.80 -0.09
C ALA A 65 -3.14 10.34 -0.33
N GLN A 66 -3.00 9.45 0.68
CA GLN A 66 -3.37 8.03 0.60
C GLN A 66 -2.63 7.23 -0.50
N GLN A 67 -1.41 7.65 -0.83
CA GLN A 67 -0.59 7.04 -1.90
C GLN A 67 0.56 6.17 -1.40
N ILE A 68 0.54 5.73 -0.14
CA ILE A 68 1.63 4.95 0.45
C ILE A 68 1.80 3.58 -0.24
N SER A 69 0.73 2.89 -0.58
CA SER A 69 0.82 1.64 -1.34
C SER A 69 1.52 1.86 -2.69
N LYS A 70 1.25 2.99 -3.38
CA LYS A 70 1.94 3.36 -4.61
C LYS A 70 3.44 3.55 -4.39
N PHE A 71 3.84 4.20 -3.28
CA PHE A 71 5.26 4.36 -2.94
C PHE A 71 5.95 2.99 -2.82
N PHE A 72 5.40 2.08 -2.02
CA PHE A 72 5.98 0.75 -1.86
C PHE A 72 5.93 -0.07 -3.14
N ASN A 73 4.88 0.03 -3.94
CA ASN A 73 4.80 -0.61 -5.27
C ASN A 73 5.94 -0.17 -6.20
N ILE A 74 6.33 1.10 -6.16
CA ILE A 74 7.44 1.61 -6.97
C ILE A 74 8.76 1.09 -6.44
N ILE A 75 9.08 1.36 -5.17
CA ILE A 75 10.43 1.14 -4.62
C ILE A 75 10.76 -0.34 -4.40
N LEU A 76 9.76 -1.19 -4.19
CA LEU A 76 9.91 -2.65 -4.07
C LEU A 76 9.83 -3.39 -5.42
N SER A 77 9.46 -2.69 -6.52
CA SER A 77 9.39 -3.35 -7.82
C SER A 77 10.77 -3.84 -8.29
N LYS A 78 10.81 -5.01 -8.92
CA LYS A 78 12.03 -5.52 -9.55
C LYS A 78 12.65 -4.50 -10.51
N ARG A 79 11.79 -3.80 -11.28
CA ARG A 79 12.25 -2.77 -12.23
C ARG A 79 13.01 -1.64 -11.54
N TYR A 80 12.50 -1.12 -10.42
CA TYR A 80 13.16 -0.05 -9.67
C TYR A 80 14.49 -0.53 -9.09
N ILE A 81 14.52 -1.72 -8.50
CA ILE A 81 15.71 -2.30 -7.89
C ILE A 81 16.80 -2.58 -8.94
N ILE A 82 16.44 -3.10 -10.13
CA ILE A 82 17.39 -3.28 -11.25
C ILE A 82 17.99 -1.93 -11.64
N GLN A 83 17.19 -0.88 -11.73
CA GLN A 83 17.68 0.46 -12.07
C GLN A 83 18.58 1.06 -10.99
N ASP A 84 18.25 0.83 -9.71
CA ASP A 84 19.01 1.34 -8.58
C ASP A 84 20.37 0.64 -8.42
N TRP A 85 20.37 -0.70 -8.44
CA TRP A 85 21.54 -1.52 -8.17
C TRP A 85 22.33 -1.96 -9.41
N LYS A 86 21.79 -1.77 -10.62
CA LYS A 86 22.35 -2.29 -11.88
C LYS A 86 22.56 -3.81 -11.84
N CYS A 87 21.64 -4.53 -11.21
CA CYS A 87 21.71 -5.96 -10.97
C CYS A 87 20.81 -6.77 -11.92
N SER A 88 20.92 -8.08 -11.88
CA SER A 88 20.05 -9.01 -12.63
C SER A 88 18.66 -9.11 -12.04
N GLU A 89 17.68 -9.60 -12.81
CA GLU A 89 16.32 -9.79 -12.33
C GLU A 89 16.20 -10.76 -11.13
N PRO A 90 16.88 -11.94 -11.11
CA PRO A 90 16.86 -12.81 -9.94
C PRO A 90 17.43 -12.14 -8.68
N GLU A 91 18.49 -11.34 -8.83
CA GLU A 91 19.07 -10.59 -7.73
C GLU A 91 18.12 -9.48 -7.25
N ALA A 92 17.44 -8.78 -8.16
CA ALA A 92 16.46 -7.78 -7.83
C ALA A 92 15.25 -8.37 -7.06
N ALA A 93 14.80 -9.56 -7.44
CA ALA A 93 13.73 -10.27 -6.72
C ALA A 93 14.14 -10.59 -5.28
N LYS A 94 15.35 -11.10 -5.07
CA LYS A 94 15.90 -11.37 -3.74
C LYS A 94 16.02 -10.11 -2.91
N ARG A 95 16.57 -9.02 -3.48
CA ARG A 95 16.69 -7.72 -2.79
C ARG A 95 15.34 -7.14 -2.42
N SER A 96 14.34 -7.24 -3.32
CA SER A 96 12.97 -6.81 -3.04
C SER A 96 12.40 -7.49 -1.80
N GLU A 97 12.61 -8.80 -1.68
CA GLU A 97 12.14 -9.57 -0.52
C GLU A 97 12.88 -9.19 0.77
N GLU A 98 14.20 -9.01 0.70
CA GLU A 98 15.01 -8.54 1.84
C GLU A 98 14.56 -7.14 2.32
N ILE A 99 14.33 -6.21 1.40
CA ILE A 99 13.85 -4.86 1.69
C ILE A 99 12.42 -4.88 2.25
N LEU A 100 11.53 -5.68 1.67
CA LEU A 100 10.16 -5.87 2.19
C LEU A 100 10.18 -6.37 3.64
N ASN A 101 11.00 -7.36 3.92
CA ASN A 101 11.14 -7.91 5.26
C ASN A 101 11.64 -6.87 6.26
N GLU A 102 12.59 -6.02 5.85
CA GLU A 102 13.10 -4.96 6.72
C GLU A 102 12.06 -3.87 6.98
N PHE A 103 11.36 -3.41 5.94
CA PHE A 103 10.25 -2.48 6.14
C PHE A 103 9.18 -3.06 7.05
N ASN A 104 8.80 -4.33 6.87
CA ASN A 104 7.81 -4.97 7.72
C ASN A 104 8.24 -5.07 9.18
N LYS A 105 9.53 -5.28 9.49
CA LYS A 105 10.03 -5.21 10.87
C LYS A 105 9.82 -3.82 11.48
N ILE A 106 10.07 -2.77 10.71
CA ILE A 106 9.99 -1.38 11.16
C ILE A 106 8.52 -0.98 11.36
N ILE A 107 7.67 -1.17 10.34
CA ILE A 107 6.28 -0.72 10.36
C ILE A 107 5.36 -1.54 11.25
N ASN A 108 5.75 -2.78 11.58
CA ASN A 108 4.98 -3.63 12.48
C ASN A 108 4.83 -3.04 13.89
N ALA A 109 5.77 -2.20 14.33
CA ALA A 109 5.69 -1.49 15.61
C ALA A 109 4.49 -0.52 15.67
N ASP A 110 4.04 -0.04 14.52
CA ASP A 110 2.88 0.86 14.39
C ASP A 110 1.60 0.12 13.97
N ALA A 111 1.58 -1.21 14.06
CA ALA A 111 0.48 -2.07 13.64
C ALA A 111 0.11 -1.94 12.14
N TYR A 112 1.11 -1.79 11.28
CA TYR A 112 0.96 -1.86 9.82
C TYR A 112 1.80 -3.00 9.24
N ILE A 113 1.49 -3.39 8.02
CA ILE A 113 2.24 -4.40 7.26
C ILE A 113 2.16 -4.10 5.76
N ILE A 114 3.22 -4.44 5.01
CA ILE A 114 3.20 -4.48 3.56
C ILE A 114 3.04 -5.94 3.14
N ILE A 115 1.96 -6.24 2.42
CA ILE A 115 1.69 -7.59 1.91
C ILE A 115 1.90 -7.58 0.40
N LYS A 116 2.70 -8.55 -0.08
CA LYS A 116 2.87 -8.81 -1.50
C LYS A 116 1.75 -9.70 -2.00
N ASN A 117 1.04 -9.26 -3.04
CA ASN A 117 0.02 -10.01 -3.74
C ASN A 117 0.33 -10.01 -5.25
N GLY A 118 0.89 -11.11 -5.76
CA GLY A 118 1.43 -11.15 -7.11
C GLY A 118 2.60 -10.18 -7.27
N GLU A 119 2.49 -9.19 -8.14
CA GLU A 119 3.49 -8.14 -8.34
C GLU A 119 3.17 -6.84 -7.58
N GLU A 120 2.04 -6.78 -6.86
CA GLU A 120 1.62 -5.61 -6.10
C GLU A 120 1.98 -5.70 -4.62
N TYR A 121 2.26 -4.54 -4.02
CA TYR A 121 2.53 -4.37 -2.59
C TYR A 121 1.45 -3.49 -1.97
N ASN A 122 0.74 -4.03 -0.98
CA ASN A 122 -0.35 -3.36 -0.30
C ASN A 122 0.08 -3.01 1.13
N PHE A 123 0.11 -1.71 1.44
CA PHE A 123 0.31 -1.22 2.79
C PHE A 123 -1.03 -1.20 3.52
N ILE A 124 -1.16 -1.98 4.57
CA ILE A 124 -2.41 -2.17 5.30
C ILE A 124 -2.20 -2.09 6.81
N GLU A 125 -3.21 -1.61 7.52
CA GLU A 125 -3.27 -1.67 8.98
C GLU A 125 -3.50 -3.11 9.44
N GLN A 126 -2.72 -3.56 10.42
CA GLN A 126 -2.90 -4.87 11.02
C GLN A 126 -4.09 -4.83 11.99
N ASN A 127 -5.16 -5.49 11.62
CA ASN A 127 -6.26 -5.77 12.52
C ASN A 127 -6.20 -7.25 12.90
N LEU A 128 -6.09 -7.58 14.16
CA LEU A 128 -6.00 -8.96 14.65
C LEU A 128 -7.20 -9.82 14.25
N ASP A 129 -8.36 -9.19 14.06
CA ASP A 129 -9.59 -9.85 13.59
C ASP A 129 -9.64 -10.02 12.07
N LEU A 130 -8.84 -9.25 11.30
CA LEU A 130 -8.84 -9.27 9.86
C LEU A 130 -7.61 -10.01 9.32
N GLU A 131 -7.85 -11.06 8.55
CA GLU A 131 -6.83 -11.76 7.76
C GLU A 131 -6.95 -11.35 6.29
N PHE A 132 -5.90 -10.75 5.76
CA PHE A 132 -5.86 -10.37 4.34
C PHE A 132 -5.85 -11.62 3.46
N ILE A 133 -6.80 -11.71 2.53
CA ILE A 133 -6.94 -12.86 1.62
C ILE A 133 -6.77 -12.52 0.15
N GLY A 134 -6.83 -11.25 -0.22
CA GLY A 134 -6.61 -10.83 -1.60
C GLY A 134 -6.80 -9.35 -1.86
N SER A 135 -6.35 -8.90 -3.04
CA SER A 135 -6.51 -7.52 -3.51
C SER A 135 -6.94 -7.52 -4.97
N GLY A 136 -7.96 -6.73 -5.28
CA GLY A 136 -8.38 -6.40 -6.65
C GLY A 136 -7.88 -5.01 -7.07
N GLY A 137 -8.30 -4.54 -8.24
CA GLY A 137 -7.92 -3.22 -8.76
C GLY A 137 -8.26 -2.08 -7.79
N PHE A 138 -9.44 -2.09 -7.18
CA PHE A 138 -9.94 -0.99 -6.34
C PHE A 138 -10.13 -1.36 -4.87
N ALA A 139 -10.13 -2.64 -4.49
CA ALA A 139 -10.48 -3.08 -3.15
C ALA A 139 -9.57 -4.20 -2.64
N ASN A 140 -9.38 -4.20 -1.33
CA ASN A 140 -8.76 -5.27 -0.57
C ASN A 140 -9.85 -6.17 0.04
N VAL A 141 -9.55 -7.46 0.19
CA VAL A 141 -10.45 -8.48 0.72
C VAL A 141 -9.82 -9.14 1.93
N TYR A 142 -10.59 -9.23 3.01
CA TYR A 142 -10.16 -9.80 4.29
C TYR A 142 -11.15 -10.85 4.78
N LEU A 143 -10.65 -11.87 5.47
CA LEU A 143 -11.46 -12.74 6.31
C LEU A 143 -11.56 -12.13 7.71
N GLN A 144 -12.76 -11.87 8.18
CA GLN A 144 -13.03 -11.48 9.55
C GLN A 144 -13.13 -12.73 10.43
N LYS A 145 -12.11 -12.95 11.27
CA LYS A 145 -11.94 -14.21 12.04
C LYS A 145 -13.06 -14.43 13.04
N SER A 146 -13.53 -13.35 13.68
CA SER A 146 -14.58 -13.41 14.70
C SER A 146 -15.95 -13.85 14.15
N THR A 147 -16.24 -13.51 12.89
CA THR A 147 -17.56 -13.78 12.28
C THR A 147 -17.50 -14.83 11.18
N GLY A 148 -16.32 -15.12 10.63
CA GLY A 148 -16.15 -15.96 9.45
C GLY A 148 -16.59 -15.29 8.13
N LEU A 149 -16.99 -14.02 8.18
CA LEU A 149 -17.41 -13.25 7.01
C LEU A 149 -16.21 -12.71 6.23
N ILE A 150 -16.44 -12.39 4.99
CA ILE A 150 -15.50 -11.65 4.15
C ILE A 150 -15.81 -10.16 4.26
N LEU A 151 -14.78 -9.35 4.55
CA LEU A 151 -14.84 -7.89 4.47
C LEU A 151 -14.15 -7.45 3.18
N LYS A 152 -14.89 -6.78 2.28
CA LYS A 152 -14.33 -6.11 1.11
C LYS A 152 -14.25 -4.61 1.40
N LYS A 153 -13.05 -4.06 1.36
CA LYS A 153 -12.77 -2.65 1.70
C LYS A 153 -12.13 -1.95 0.50
N LEU A 154 -12.64 -0.76 0.16
CA LEU A 154 -12.02 0.09 -0.85
C LEU A 154 -10.58 0.43 -0.41
N LYS A 155 -9.62 0.44 -1.35
CA LYS A 155 -8.25 0.85 -1.05
C LYS A 155 -8.23 2.33 -0.65
N ASP A 156 -7.40 2.68 0.32
CA ASP A 156 -7.36 4.02 0.89
C ASP A 156 -7.07 5.11 -0.16
N GLU A 157 -6.27 4.80 -1.18
CA GLU A 157 -5.96 5.68 -2.31
C GLU A 157 -7.17 6.11 -3.15
N TYR A 158 -8.30 5.41 -3.03
CA TYR A 158 -9.55 5.71 -3.75
C TYR A 158 -10.66 6.30 -2.87
N LEU A 159 -10.41 6.47 -1.56
CA LEU A 159 -11.41 7.01 -0.64
C LEU A 159 -11.82 8.46 -0.96
N SER A 160 -10.95 9.23 -1.61
CA SER A 160 -11.22 10.60 -2.06
C SER A 160 -11.84 10.69 -3.45
N ASP A 161 -11.94 9.58 -4.20
CA ASP A 161 -12.53 9.54 -5.54
C ASP A 161 -14.01 9.20 -5.47
N ASP A 162 -14.88 10.21 -5.63
CA ASP A 162 -16.34 10.05 -5.58
C ASP A 162 -16.86 9.11 -6.66
N GLY A 163 -16.21 9.05 -7.82
CA GLY A 163 -16.59 8.16 -8.92
C GLY A 163 -16.35 6.69 -8.55
N ILE A 164 -15.19 6.39 -7.98
CA ILE A 164 -14.84 5.04 -7.55
C ILE A 164 -15.68 4.62 -6.33
N ARG A 165 -15.86 5.51 -5.35
CA ARG A 165 -16.75 5.27 -4.20
C ARG A 165 -18.18 4.94 -4.65
N SER A 166 -18.73 5.72 -5.56
CA SER A 166 -20.09 5.51 -6.09
C SER A 166 -20.20 4.17 -6.83
N ARG A 167 -19.17 3.77 -7.58
CA ARG A 167 -19.12 2.46 -8.26
C ARG A 167 -19.08 1.32 -7.25
N PHE A 168 -18.25 1.45 -6.21
CA PHE A 168 -18.12 0.46 -5.14
C PHE A 168 -19.42 0.25 -4.38
N LYS A 169 -20.09 1.37 -4.00
CA LYS A 169 -21.41 1.32 -3.37
C LYS A 169 -22.49 0.73 -4.28
N ARG A 170 -22.44 1.05 -5.57
CA ARG A 170 -23.35 0.47 -6.57
C ARG A 170 -23.17 -1.02 -6.70
N GLU A 171 -21.93 -1.52 -6.71
CA GLU A 171 -21.65 -2.97 -6.70
C GLU A 171 -22.35 -3.66 -5.53
N TYR A 172 -22.15 -3.13 -4.30
CA TYR A 172 -22.82 -3.64 -3.11
C TYR A 172 -24.35 -3.64 -3.27
N ASN A 173 -24.96 -2.51 -3.69
CA ASN A 173 -26.41 -2.40 -3.82
C ASN A 173 -26.99 -3.38 -4.84
N ILE A 174 -26.33 -3.56 -5.99
CA ILE A 174 -26.74 -4.52 -7.00
C ILE A 174 -26.66 -5.96 -6.45
N THR A 175 -25.54 -6.31 -5.82
CA THR A 175 -25.37 -7.65 -5.25
C THR A 175 -26.41 -7.90 -4.16
N LYS A 176 -26.70 -6.91 -3.32
CA LYS A 176 -27.73 -7.01 -2.28
C LYS A 176 -29.13 -7.20 -2.84
N SER A 177 -29.46 -6.53 -3.95
CA SER A 177 -30.76 -6.69 -4.61
C SER A 177 -30.97 -8.06 -5.25
N LEU A 178 -29.89 -8.81 -5.46
CA LEU A 178 -29.88 -10.15 -6.06
C LEU A 178 -29.70 -11.28 -5.02
N SER A 179 -29.72 -10.95 -3.72
CA SER A 179 -29.41 -11.87 -2.62
C SER A 179 -30.36 -13.07 -2.52
N ASP A 180 -31.54 -13.01 -3.13
CA ASP A 180 -32.51 -14.13 -3.17
C ASP A 180 -32.12 -15.23 -4.19
N LEU A 181 -31.15 -14.93 -5.06
CA LEU A 181 -30.65 -15.88 -6.05
C LEU A 181 -29.57 -16.76 -5.42
N GLN A 182 -29.75 -18.09 -5.45
CA GLN A 182 -28.79 -19.04 -4.86
C GLN A 182 -27.38 -18.97 -5.44
N SER A 183 -27.23 -18.46 -6.67
CA SER A 183 -25.95 -18.33 -7.35
C SER A 183 -25.22 -16.98 -7.08
N VAL A 184 -25.84 -16.11 -6.29
CA VAL A 184 -25.29 -14.80 -5.95
C VAL A 184 -24.83 -14.81 -4.50
N ILE A 185 -23.58 -14.36 -4.27
CA ILE A 185 -23.00 -14.24 -2.93
C ILE A 185 -23.83 -13.27 -2.08
N LYS A 186 -24.13 -13.64 -0.85
CA LYS A 186 -24.90 -12.76 0.06
C LYS A 186 -24.01 -11.68 0.61
N VAL A 187 -24.48 -10.42 0.53
CA VAL A 187 -23.86 -9.27 1.16
C VAL A 187 -24.73 -8.78 2.32
N TYR A 188 -24.09 -8.32 3.39
CA TYR A 188 -24.77 -7.96 4.64
C TYR A 188 -24.75 -6.47 4.88
N ASP A 189 -23.73 -5.95 5.53
CA ASP A 189 -23.65 -4.56 5.98
C ASP A 189 -22.67 -3.75 5.13
N TYR A 190 -23.03 -2.51 4.85
CA TYR A 190 -22.18 -1.52 4.21
C TYR A 190 -21.77 -0.45 5.22
N TYR A 191 -20.46 -0.16 5.29
CA TYR A 191 -19.89 0.84 6.18
C TYR A 191 -19.43 2.05 5.39
N GLU A 192 -20.14 3.16 5.54
CA GLU A 192 -19.88 4.40 4.77
C GLU A 192 -18.52 5.03 5.12
N ASP A 193 -18.13 5.01 6.41
CA ASP A 193 -16.95 5.72 6.92
C ASP A 193 -15.64 5.27 6.25
N ASN A 194 -15.55 4.01 5.90
CA ASN A 194 -14.35 3.42 5.31
C ASN A 194 -14.60 2.73 3.96
N CYS A 195 -15.79 2.94 3.36
CA CYS A 195 -16.21 2.33 2.12
C CYS A 195 -15.93 0.82 2.09
N SER A 196 -16.55 0.08 2.99
CA SER A 196 -16.43 -1.38 3.05
C SER A 196 -17.79 -2.06 3.19
N TYR A 197 -17.84 -3.34 2.89
CA TYR A 197 -19.02 -4.16 3.16
C TYR A 197 -18.65 -5.60 3.49
N THR A 198 -19.53 -6.26 4.23
CA THR A 198 -19.38 -7.67 4.58
C THR A 198 -20.19 -8.55 3.64
N MET A 199 -19.66 -9.75 3.37
CA MET A 199 -20.33 -10.76 2.55
C MET A 199 -20.00 -12.16 3.08
N GLU A 200 -20.80 -13.15 2.66
CA GLU A 200 -20.52 -14.54 2.97
C GLU A 200 -19.21 -14.99 2.33
N LYS A 201 -18.56 -15.97 2.95
CA LYS A 201 -17.41 -16.66 2.37
C LYS A 201 -17.91 -17.63 1.32
N ALA A 202 -17.47 -17.49 0.07
CA ALA A 202 -17.79 -18.44 -0.97
C ALA A 202 -17.23 -19.82 -0.59
N GLU A 203 -18.08 -20.85 -0.59
CA GLU A 203 -17.63 -22.24 -0.46
C GLU A 203 -16.92 -22.62 -1.76
N GLN A 204 -15.68 -23.08 -1.65
CA GLN A 204 -15.01 -23.71 -2.79
C GLN A 204 -15.73 -25.05 -3.05
N ASN A 205 -16.62 -25.07 -4.04
CA ASN A 205 -17.05 -26.33 -4.59
C ASN A 205 -15.82 -27.04 -5.18
N ARG A 206 -15.42 -28.12 -4.55
CA ARG A 206 -14.40 -29.04 -5.04
C ARG A 206 -14.86 -29.77 -6.29
#